data_7042000c342ffa7e9fb4dd34cd1111ac
#
_entry.id   7042000c342ffa7e9fb4dd34cd1111ac
#
_cell.length_a   1.000
_cell.length_b   1.000
_cell.length_c   1.000
_cell.angle_alpha   90.00
_cell.angle_beta   90.00
_cell.angle_gamma   90.00
#
_symmetry.space_group_name_H-M   'P 1'
#
loop_
_entity.id
_entity.type
_entity.pdbx_description
1 polymer ?
#
loop_
_entity_poly.entity_id
_entity_poly.type
_entity_poly.pdbx_seq_one_letter_code
_entity_poly.pdbx_strand_id
1 'polypeptide(L)'
;MAKRFPEYKGLDLVGTNRRVLEAWEKDDIFQKIIDEREGEPKFIFFEGPPSANGHPGIHHVLGRSIKDTFNRYKTMCGFQVRRKAGWDTHGLPVELNVEKELGITKKDIDNKASDKYISTVDYNRHCRADVLKFTAEWSKLTKEMGYFVDLEHPYVTYDNKFIETLWWLLKQLYNKNRLYKGYTIQPYSPAAGTGLSSHELN
;
A
#
# COMPACT_ATOMS: atom_id res chain seq x y z
N MET A 1 42.50 -20.24 23.69
CA MET A 1 42.23 -19.81 22.32
C MET A 1 40.79 -19.22 22.28
N ALA A 2 40.62 -17.99 21.82
CA ALA A 2 39.29 -17.45 21.65
C ALA A 2 38.56 -18.28 20.57
N LYS A 3 37.34 -18.76 20.86
CA LYS A 3 36.53 -19.48 19.88
C LYS A 3 36.28 -18.56 18.69
N ARG A 4 36.60 -19.00 17.48
CA ARG A 4 36.45 -18.21 16.23
C ARG A 4 35.00 -17.90 15.92
N PHE A 5 34.09 -18.76 16.39
CA PHE A 5 32.65 -18.61 16.20
C PHE A 5 31.95 -18.84 17.55
N PRO A 6 30.88 -18.06 17.84
CA PRO A 6 30.07 -18.29 19.02
C PRO A 6 29.29 -19.60 18.90
N GLU A 7 29.14 -20.31 20.01
CA GLU A 7 28.26 -21.46 20.10
C GLU A 7 26.87 -21.02 20.58
N TYR A 8 25.88 -21.42 19.87
CA TYR A 8 24.48 -21.15 20.23
C TYR A 8 23.84 -22.43 20.76
N LYS A 9 23.17 -22.32 21.91
CA LYS A 9 22.46 -23.46 22.56
C LYS A 9 21.09 -23.75 21.95
N GLY A 10 20.60 -22.89 21.07
CA GLY A 10 19.30 -23.02 20.43
C GLY A 10 19.05 -21.93 19.38
N LEU A 11 17.97 -22.08 18.64
CA LEU A 11 17.57 -21.14 17.59
C LEU A 11 16.61 -20.08 18.15
N ASP A 12 17.12 -18.88 18.41
CA ASP A 12 16.34 -17.70 18.78
C ASP A 12 16.06 -16.86 17.54
N LEU A 13 15.00 -17.20 16.81
CA LEU A 13 14.59 -16.47 15.60
C LEU A 13 14.17 -15.02 15.89
N VAL A 14 13.41 -14.81 16.95
CA VAL A 14 12.88 -13.49 17.31
C VAL A 14 14.01 -12.54 17.72
N GLY A 15 14.90 -12.98 18.63
CA GLY A 15 16.03 -12.16 19.04
C GLY A 15 17.02 -11.92 17.91
N THR A 16 17.23 -12.90 17.03
CA THR A 16 18.08 -12.74 15.84
C THR A 16 17.48 -11.72 14.88
N ASN A 17 16.19 -11.80 14.59
CA ASN A 17 15.50 -10.84 13.75
C ASN A 17 15.66 -9.41 14.28
N ARG A 18 15.42 -9.19 15.57
CA ARG A 18 15.57 -7.86 16.19
C ARG A 18 16.98 -7.31 16.05
N ARG A 19 17.99 -8.11 16.37
CA ARG A 19 19.41 -7.69 16.24
C ARG A 19 19.79 -7.33 14.80
N VAL A 20 19.26 -8.10 13.82
CA VAL A 20 19.52 -7.83 12.40
C VAL A 20 18.83 -6.53 11.95
N LEU A 21 17.58 -6.32 12.35
CA LEU A 21 16.85 -5.09 12.01
C LEU A 21 17.52 -3.85 12.62
N GLU A 22 17.93 -3.91 13.89
CA GLU A 22 18.68 -2.84 14.56
C GLU A 22 20.00 -2.53 13.84
N ALA A 23 20.75 -3.56 13.42
CA ALA A 23 21.97 -3.36 12.65
C ALA A 23 21.69 -2.74 11.27
N TRP A 24 20.64 -3.16 10.57
CA TRP A 24 20.26 -2.61 9.28
C TRP A 24 19.84 -1.14 9.38
N GLU A 25 19.09 -0.78 10.42
CA GLU A 25 18.68 0.61 10.66
C GLU A 25 19.89 1.48 11.02
N LYS A 26 20.76 1.02 11.94
CA LYS A 26 21.99 1.73 12.36
C LYS A 26 22.94 2.01 11.19
N ASP A 27 23.09 1.03 10.30
CA ASP A 27 24.03 1.10 9.19
C ASP A 27 23.40 1.62 7.89
N ASP A 28 22.12 1.99 7.93
CA ASP A 28 21.31 2.45 6.77
C ASP A 28 21.45 1.53 5.55
N ILE A 29 21.31 0.22 5.79
CA ILE A 29 21.56 -0.80 4.76
C ILE A 29 20.65 -0.65 3.57
N PHE A 30 19.39 -0.24 3.77
CA PHE A 30 18.44 -0.08 2.67
C PHE A 30 18.91 0.99 1.67
N GLN A 31 19.32 2.16 2.16
CA GLN A 31 19.80 3.23 1.29
C GLN A 31 21.15 2.88 0.66
N LYS A 32 22.08 2.32 1.43
CA LYS A 32 23.38 1.86 0.90
C LYS A 32 23.27 0.91 -0.27
N ILE A 33 22.34 -0.06 -0.19
CA ILE A 33 22.12 -1.03 -1.28
C ILE A 33 21.71 -0.32 -2.58
N ILE A 34 20.97 0.77 -2.48
CA ILE A 34 20.52 1.58 -3.62
C ILE A 34 21.69 2.41 -4.16
N ASP A 35 22.44 3.07 -3.27
CA ASP A 35 23.52 4.01 -3.62
C ASP A 35 24.73 3.30 -4.22
N GLU A 36 25.12 2.15 -3.67
CA GLU A 36 26.21 1.31 -4.20
C GLU A 36 25.96 0.81 -5.66
N ARG A 37 24.73 0.92 -6.13
CA ARG A 37 24.32 0.55 -7.48
C ARG A 37 23.92 1.76 -8.32
N GLU A 38 24.40 2.93 -7.96
CA GLU A 38 24.18 4.12 -8.77
C GLU A 38 24.90 3.98 -10.11
N GLY A 39 24.16 4.24 -11.20
CA GLY A 39 24.66 4.04 -12.57
C GLY A 39 24.38 2.65 -13.16
N GLU A 40 24.07 1.66 -12.36
CA GLU A 40 23.70 0.32 -12.81
C GLU A 40 22.29 0.27 -13.45
N PRO A 41 21.96 -0.80 -14.21
CA PRO A 41 20.64 -0.96 -14.80
C PRO A 41 19.54 -0.84 -13.75
N LYS A 42 18.50 -0.08 -14.05
CA LYS A 42 17.40 0.19 -13.10
C LYS A 42 16.33 -0.89 -13.17
N PHE A 43 15.91 -1.37 -12.00
CA PHE A 43 14.68 -2.11 -11.82
C PHE A 43 13.77 -1.32 -10.87
N ILE A 44 12.67 -0.77 -11.40
CA ILE A 44 11.78 0.11 -10.65
C ILE A 44 10.61 -0.72 -10.13
N PHE A 45 10.39 -0.64 -8.83
CA PHE A 45 9.28 -1.30 -8.15
C PHE A 45 8.40 -0.29 -7.43
N PHE A 46 7.12 -0.33 -7.72
CA PHE A 46 6.08 0.35 -6.96
C PHE A 46 5.25 -0.70 -6.22
N GLU A 47 5.07 -0.53 -4.92
CA GLU A 47 4.19 -1.41 -4.13
C GLU A 47 2.77 -1.36 -4.70
N GLY A 48 2.09 -2.53 -4.79
CA GLY A 48 0.64 -2.58 -4.88
C GLY A 48 0.09 -2.13 -3.54
N PRO A 49 -0.49 -0.91 -3.47
CA PRO A 49 -0.68 -0.24 -2.19
C PRO A 49 -1.82 -0.88 -1.41
N PRO A 50 -1.64 -1.16 -0.11
CA PRO A 50 -2.76 -1.55 0.73
C PRO A 50 -3.62 -0.32 1.08
N SER A 51 -4.90 -0.54 1.37
CA SER A 51 -5.72 0.41 2.09
C SER A 51 -5.40 0.29 3.59
N ALA A 52 -5.01 1.41 4.22
CA ALA A 52 -4.66 1.41 5.64
C ALA A 52 -5.87 1.74 6.56
N ASN A 53 -7.07 1.35 6.14
CA ASN A 53 -8.31 1.48 6.89
C ASN A 53 -8.64 0.24 7.77
N GLY A 54 -7.76 -0.75 7.78
CA GLY A 54 -7.87 -1.97 8.59
C GLY A 54 -6.50 -2.52 9.00
N HIS A 55 -6.52 -3.49 9.92
CA HIS A 55 -5.31 -4.15 10.40
C HIS A 55 -4.67 -5.03 9.33
N PRO A 56 -3.33 -5.10 9.25
CA PRO A 56 -2.66 -6.02 8.35
C PRO A 56 -2.88 -7.49 8.75
N GLY A 57 -3.21 -8.34 7.78
CA GLY A 57 -3.37 -9.78 7.97
C GLY A 57 -2.20 -10.60 7.43
N ILE A 58 -2.19 -11.90 7.75
CA ILE A 58 -1.12 -12.83 7.34
C ILE A 58 -0.96 -12.94 5.81
N HIS A 59 -2.05 -12.81 5.06
CA HIS A 59 -2.02 -12.82 3.61
C HIS A 59 -1.24 -11.63 3.02
N HIS A 60 -1.26 -10.48 3.71
CA HIS A 60 -0.43 -9.33 3.33
C HIS A 60 1.06 -9.60 3.54
N VAL A 61 1.42 -10.30 4.62
CA VAL A 61 2.80 -10.73 4.88
C VAL A 61 3.28 -11.64 3.76
N LEU A 62 2.48 -12.65 3.38
CA LEU A 62 2.83 -13.56 2.30
C LEU A 62 3.06 -12.84 0.97
N GLY A 63 2.11 -12.00 0.55
CA GLY A 63 2.23 -11.23 -0.69
C GLY A 63 3.45 -10.32 -0.72
N ARG A 64 3.76 -9.66 0.39
CA ARG A 64 4.95 -8.79 0.55
C ARG A 64 6.25 -9.58 0.53
N SER A 65 6.31 -10.74 1.17
CA SER A 65 7.48 -11.62 1.16
C SER A 65 7.83 -12.08 -0.25
N ILE A 66 6.82 -12.42 -1.06
CA ILE A 66 7.02 -12.78 -2.47
C ILE A 66 7.59 -11.59 -3.27
N LYS A 67 7.00 -10.41 -3.14
CA LYS A 67 7.47 -9.19 -3.81
C LYS A 67 8.92 -8.85 -3.42
N ASP A 68 9.24 -8.91 -2.12
CA ASP A 68 10.58 -8.63 -1.62
C ASP A 68 11.62 -9.63 -2.14
N THR A 69 11.24 -10.89 -2.29
CA THR A 69 12.10 -11.92 -2.90
C THR A 69 12.55 -11.52 -4.30
N PHE A 70 11.64 -11.05 -5.16
CA PHE A 70 11.98 -10.57 -6.50
C PHE A 70 12.87 -9.33 -6.47
N ASN A 71 12.58 -8.38 -5.60
CA ASN A 71 13.37 -7.17 -5.45
C ASN A 71 14.80 -7.48 -4.96
N ARG A 72 14.94 -8.36 -3.98
CA ARG A 72 16.25 -8.82 -3.48
C ARG A 72 17.01 -9.59 -4.55
N TYR A 73 16.34 -10.48 -5.28
CA TYR A 73 16.96 -11.20 -6.39
C TYR A 73 17.51 -10.24 -7.44
N LYS A 74 16.73 -9.24 -7.87
CA LYS A 74 17.20 -8.23 -8.82
C LYS A 74 18.38 -7.42 -8.27
N THR A 75 18.35 -7.07 -7.00
CA THR A 75 19.46 -6.40 -6.31
C THR A 75 20.73 -7.26 -6.34
N MET A 76 20.63 -8.57 -6.07
CA MET A 76 21.76 -9.50 -6.14
C MET A 76 22.27 -9.71 -7.56
N CYS A 77 21.42 -9.53 -8.58
CA CYS A 77 21.81 -9.54 -9.99
C CYS A 77 22.47 -8.23 -10.44
N GLY A 78 22.75 -7.28 -9.55
CA GLY A 78 23.45 -6.03 -9.86
C GLY A 78 22.54 -4.87 -10.26
N PHE A 79 21.21 -5.01 -10.25
CA PHE A 79 20.32 -3.90 -10.58
C PHE A 79 20.21 -2.89 -9.43
N GLN A 80 20.12 -1.60 -9.77
CA GLN A 80 19.64 -0.59 -8.84
C GLN A 80 18.11 -0.74 -8.70
N VAL A 81 17.66 -1.20 -7.55
CA VAL A 81 16.23 -1.47 -7.30
C VAL A 81 15.65 -0.39 -6.41
N ARG A 82 14.99 0.59 -7.02
CA ARG A 82 14.21 1.60 -6.29
C ARG A 82 12.84 1.04 -5.98
N ARG A 83 12.48 1.03 -4.69
CA ARG A 83 11.28 0.37 -4.15
C ARG A 83 10.43 1.40 -3.45
N LYS A 84 9.31 1.77 -4.04
CA LYS A 84 8.43 2.81 -3.52
C LYS A 84 7.20 2.20 -2.86
N ALA A 85 6.94 2.56 -1.60
CA ALA A 85 5.70 2.25 -0.92
C ALA A 85 4.53 3.08 -1.47
N GLY A 86 3.32 2.68 -1.15
CA GLY A 86 2.11 3.41 -1.51
C GLY A 86 0.95 3.09 -0.59
N TRP A 87 -0.06 3.97 -0.63
CA TRP A 87 -1.33 3.81 0.08
C TRP A 87 -2.48 3.94 -0.88
N ASP A 88 -3.35 2.93 -0.91
CA ASP A 88 -4.62 3.00 -1.60
C ASP A 88 -5.64 3.70 -0.71
N THR A 89 -6.24 4.75 -1.24
CA THR A 89 -7.06 5.66 -0.43
C THR A 89 -8.46 5.86 -0.99
N HIS A 90 -8.85 5.03 -1.95
CA HIS A 90 -10.15 5.11 -2.61
C HIS A 90 -10.93 3.80 -2.48
N GLY A 91 -12.21 3.88 -2.80
CA GLY A 91 -13.06 2.74 -3.05
C GLY A 91 -14.04 2.42 -1.93
N LEU A 92 -14.87 1.45 -2.23
CA LEU A 92 -16.01 1.01 -1.42
C LEU A 92 -15.66 0.65 0.04
N PRO A 93 -14.53 -0.03 0.33
CA PRO A 93 -14.20 -0.37 1.72
C PRO A 93 -14.04 0.86 2.63
N VAL A 94 -13.45 1.95 2.11
CA VAL A 94 -13.31 3.20 2.86
C VAL A 94 -14.66 3.86 3.07
N GLU A 95 -15.47 3.94 2.01
CA GLU A 95 -16.80 4.55 2.06
C GLU A 95 -17.71 3.82 3.08
N LEU A 96 -17.80 2.49 2.98
CA LEU A 96 -18.65 1.69 3.87
C LEU A 96 -18.21 1.78 5.34
N ASN A 97 -16.90 1.86 5.60
CA ASN A 97 -16.40 2.01 6.96
C ASN A 97 -16.85 3.36 7.57
N VAL A 98 -16.67 4.44 6.82
CA VAL A 98 -17.09 5.79 7.23
C VAL A 98 -18.61 5.91 7.37
N GLU A 99 -19.38 5.37 6.42
CA GLU A 99 -20.85 5.33 6.52
C GLU A 99 -21.30 4.62 7.80
N LYS A 100 -20.67 3.49 8.13
CA LYS A 100 -20.95 2.74 9.35
C LYS A 100 -20.56 3.52 10.61
N GLU A 101 -19.40 4.17 10.63
CA GLU A 101 -18.91 4.94 11.78
C GLU A 101 -19.80 6.17 12.05
N LEU A 102 -20.25 6.85 10.99
CA LEU A 102 -21.14 8.00 11.09
C LEU A 102 -22.62 7.63 11.23
N GLY A 103 -22.99 6.37 11.03
CA GLY A 103 -24.37 5.90 11.07
C GLY A 103 -25.23 6.47 9.94
N ILE A 104 -24.64 6.75 8.78
CA ILE A 104 -25.26 7.32 7.59
C ILE A 104 -25.29 6.32 6.43
N THR A 105 -25.91 6.70 5.34
CA THR A 105 -25.90 5.98 4.07
C THR A 105 -25.58 6.94 2.93
N LYS A 106 -25.27 6.43 1.74
CA LYS A 106 -25.04 7.27 0.53
C LYS A 106 -26.20 8.22 0.22
N LYS A 107 -27.42 7.90 0.65
CA LYS A 107 -28.61 8.74 0.45
C LYS A 107 -28.64 10.01 1.30
N ASP A 108 -27.82 10.05 2.35
CA ASP A 108 -27.76 11.17 3.29
C ASP A 108 -26.76 12.24 2.85
N ILE A 109 -25.81 11.85 1.95
CA ILE A 109 -24.75 12.72 1.43
C ILE A 109 -25.37 13.76 0.48
N ASP A 110 -25.15 15.04 0.78
CA ASP A 110 -25.73 16.23 0.11
C ASP A 110 -27.26 16.22 0.00
N ASN A 111 -27.95 15.39 0.74
CA ASN A 111 -29.40 15.34 0.79
C ASN A 111 -29.95 16.18 1.96
N LYS A 112 -30.29 17.42 1.67
CA LYS A 112 -30.81 18.39 2.66
C LYS A 112 -32.16 17.98 3.30
N ALA A 113 -32.84 16.99 2.73
CA ALA A 113 -34.07 16.45 3.27
C ALA A 113 -33.85 15.30 4.26
N SER A 114 -32.62 14.82 4.40
CA SER A 114 -32.27 13.78 5.37
C SER A 114 -31.98 14.36 6.75
N ASP A 115 -32.52 13.72 7.78
CA ASP A 115 -32.19 14.03 9.19
C ASP A 115 -30.70 13.77 9.53
N LYS A 116 -30.03 12.99 8.68
CA LYS A 116 -28.63 12.62 8.79
C LYS A 116 -27.76 13.31 7.74
N TYR A 117 -28.19 14.48 7.28
CA TYR A 117 -27.47 15.23 6.26
C TYR A 117 -25.98 15.40 6.59
N ILE A 118 -25.12 15.12 5.61
CA ILE A 118 -23.70 15.46 5.63
C ILE A 118 -23.30 16.03 4.26
N SER A 119 -22.47 17.07 4.26
CA SER A 119 -21.97 17.58 2.98
C SER A 119 -20.93 16.62 2.37
N THR A 120 -20.84 16.56 1.03
CA THR A 120 -19.77 15.83 0.35
C THR A 120 -18.38 16.24 0.84
N VAL A 121 -18.19 17.52 1.17
CA VAL A 121 -16.89 18.02 1.68
C VAL A 121 -16.55 17.40 3.05
N ASP A 122 -17.50 17.38 3.97
CA ASP A 122 -17.30 16.81 5.29
C ASP A 122 -17.16 15.27 5.22
N TYR A 123 -17.98 14.63 4.41
CA TYR A 123 -17.86 13.18 4.17
C TYR A 123 -16.46 12.81 3.62
N ASN A 124 -15.96 13.52 2.61
CA ASN A 124 -14.62 13.30 2.10
C ASN A 124 -13.52 13.57 3.13
N ARG A 125 -13.74 14.52 4.04
CA ARG A 125 -12.80 14.78 5.15
C ARG A 125 -12.72 13.59 6.09
N HIS A 126 -13.87 12.98 6.43
CA HIS A 126 -13.91 11.75 7.23
C HIS A 126 -13.24 10.58 6.52
N CYS A 127 -13.51 10.37 5.23
CA CYS A 127 -12.85 9.32 4.43
C CYS A 127 -11.31 9.49 4.40
N ARG A 128 -10.82 10.72 4.23
CA ARG A 128 -9.38 11.01 4.25
C ARG A 128 -8.74 10.76 5.63
N ALA A 129 -9.44 11.01 6.70
CA ALA A 129 -8.96 10.73 8.05
C ALA A 129 -8.94 9.23 8.36
N ASP A 130 -9.98 8.50 7.96
CA ASP A 130 -10.11 7.07 8.24
C ASP A 130 -9.13 6.22 7.43
N VAL A 131 -8.95 6.51 6.15
CA VAL A 131 -8.17 5.65 5.25
C VAL A 131 -6.69 5.52 5.62
N LEU A 132 -6.13 6.45 6.40
CA LEU A 132 -4.75 6.42 6.87
C LEU A 132 -4.61 6.05 8.34
N LYS A 133 -5.70 5.65 8.99
CA LYS A 133 -5.79 5.38 10.43
C LYS A 133 -4.77 4.35 10.94
N PHE A 134 -4.49 3.33 10.14
CA PHE A 134 -3.60 2.22 10.52
C PHE A 134 -2.22 2.28 9.85
N THR A 135 -1.85 3.37 9.21
CA THR A 135 -0.55 3.49 8.50
C THR A 135 0.65 3.23 9.39
N ALA A 136 0.60 3.65 10.66
CA ALA A 136 1.68 3.39 11.63
C ALA A 136 1.85 1.89 11.90
N GLU A 137 0.76 1.15 12.04
CA GLU A 137 0.77 -0.29 12.27
C GLU A 137 1.29 -1.06 11.04
N TRP A 138 0.84 -0.67 9.85
CA TRP A 138 1.33 -1.21 8.60
C TRP A 138 2.82 -0.95 8.38
N SER A 139 3.29 0.25 8.71
CA SER A 139 4.71 0.61 8.62
C SER A 139 5.55 -0.19 9.62
N LYS A 140 5.04 -0.38 10.85
CA LYS A 140 5.69 -1.22 11.86
C LYS A 140 5.82 -2.66 11.39
N LEU A 141 4.73 -3.29 10.90
CA LEU A 141 4.78 -4.64 10.35
C LEU A 141 5.77 -4.75 9.20
N THR A 142 5.77 -3.78 8.28
CA THR A 142 6.69 -3.74 7.13
C THR A 142 8.15 -3.77 7.58
N LYS A 143 8.49 -2.99 8.60
CA LYS A 143 9.83 -2.98 9.20
C LYS A 143 10.15 -4.30 9.90
N GLU A 144 9.23 -4.80 10.73
CA GLU A 144 9.42 -6.03 11.51
C GLU A 144 9.64 -7.28 10.64
N MET A 145 9.00 -7.35 9.48
CA MET A 145 9.23 -8.43 8.52
C MET A 145 10.51 -8.24 7.67
N GLY A 146 11.22 -7.14 7.83
CA GLY A 146 12.43 -6.83 7.07
C GLY A 146 12.17 -6.54 5.58
N TYR A 147 10.97 -6.07 5.25
CA TYR A 147 10.62 -5.71 3.88
C TYR A 147 11.23 -4.36 3.51
N PHE A 148 12.17 -4.38 2.56
CA PHE A 148 12.85 -3.18 2.10
C PHE A 148 11.99 -2.42 1.09
N VAL A 149 11.39 -1.32 1.54
CA VAL A 149 10.59 -0.41 0.72
C VAL A 149 10.66 1.00 1.32
N ASP A 150 10.70 2.03 0.48
CA ASP A 150 10.70 3.43 0.91
C ASP A 150 9.32 3.80 1.49
N LEU A 151 9.25 3.81 2.83
CA LEU A 151 8.07 4.21 3.60
C LEU A 151 8.05 5.72 3.90
N GLU A 152 9.15 6.44 3.69
CA GLU A 152 9.26 7.87 4.00
C GLU A 152 8.63 8.73 2.90
N HIS A 153 8.71 8.23 1.65
CA HIS A 153 8.19 8.93 0.48
C HIS A 153 7.16 8.08 -0.27
N PRO A 154 6.11 7.58 0.39
CA PRO A 154 5.11 6.75 -0.27
C PRO A 154 4.32 7.59 -1.29
N TYR A 155 3.78 6.95 -2.32
CA TYR A 155 2.72 7.58 -3.09
C TYR A 155 1.37 7.34 -2.44
N VAL A 156 0.48 8.32 -2.53
CA VAL A 156 -0.88 8.25 -1.98
C VAL A 156 -1.86 8.50 -3.12
N THR A 157 -2.80 7.60 -3.32
CA THR A 157 -3.65 7.65 -4.52
C THR A 157 -4.60 8.84 -4.58
N TYR A 158 -4.92 9.49 -3.46
CA TYR A 158 -5.71 10.73 -3.46
C TYR A 158 -4.88 12.01 -3.68
N ASP A 159 -3.55 11.93 -3.73
CA ASP A 159 -2.73 13.11 -3.97
C ASP A 159 -2.90 13.61 -5.41
N ASN A 160 -3.00 14.92 -5.56
CA ASN A 160 -3.18 15.55 -6.86
C ASN A 160 -2.08 15.13 -7.85
N LYS A 161 -0.83 15.06 -7.40
CA LYS A 161 0.29 14.63 -8.22
C LYS A 161 0.13 13.21 -8.77
N PHE A 162 -0.41 12.29 -7.96
CA PHE A 162 -0.73 10.94 -8.42
C PHE A 162 -1.88 10.98 -9.45
N ILE A 163 -2.97 11.68 -9.12
CA ILE A 163 -4.16 11.79 -9.97
C ILE A 163 -3.81 12.42 -11.32
N GLU A 164 -3.04 13.50 -11.35
CA GLU A 164 -2.59 14.16 -12.57
C GLU A 164 -1.73 13.24 -13.45
N THR A 165 -0.82 12.49 -12.83
CA THR A 165 0.01 11.51 -13.53
C THR A 165 -0.84 10.39 -14.14
N LEU A 166 -1.82 9.87 -13.41
CA LEU A 166 -2.74 8.85 -13.88
C LEU A 166 -3.57 9.37 -15.07
N TRP A 167 -4.09 10.57 -14.98
CA TRP A 167 -4.87 11.18 -16.06
C TRP A 167 -4.02 11.44 -17.29
N TRP A 168 -2.77 11.84 -17.11
CA TRP A 168 -1.84 11.98 -18.22
C TRP A 168 -1.61 10.63 -18.93
N LEU A 169 -1.40 9.55 -18.19
CA LEU A 169 -1.28 8.19 -18.74
C LEU A 169 -2.55 7.77 -19.52
N LEU A 170 -3.71 7.98 -18.94
CA LEU A 170 -5.00 7.69 -19.60
C LEU A 170 -5.15 8.49 -20.90
N LYS A 171 -4.74 9.77 -20.90
CA LYS A 171 -4.73 10.59 -22.11
C LYS A 171 -3.79 10.03 -23.18
N GLN A 172 -2.61 9.49 -22.81
CA GLN A 172 -1.72 8.82 -23.76
C GLN A 172 -2.37 7.59 -24.39
N LEU A 173 -3.09 6.79 -23.59
CA LEU A 173 -3.85 5.64 -24.09
C LEU A 173 -5.00 6.05 -25.02
N TYR A 174 -5.74 7.10 -24.65
CA TYR A 174 -6.79 7.67 -25.47
C TYR A 174 -6.26 8.14 -26.83
N ASN A 175 -5.16 8.90 -26.84
CA ASN A 175 -4.54 9.40 -28.08
C ASN A 175 -4.02 8.26 -28.99
N LYS A 176 -3.76 7.09 -28.43
CA LYS A 176 -3.38 5.87 -29.17
C LYS A 176 -4.57 4.99 -29.53
N ASN A 177 -5.80 5.47 -29.36
CA ASN A 177 -7.05 4.72 -29.57
C ASN A 177 -7.13 3.40 -28.78
N ARG A 178 -6.54 3.37 -27.60
CA ARG A 178 -6.53 2.21 -26.69
C ARG A 178 -7.49 2.36 -25.51
N LEU A 179 -8.12 3.51 -25.37
CA LEU A 179 -9.16 3.79 -24.39
C LEU A 179 -10.47 4.04 -25.13
N TYR A 180 -11.47 3.24 -24.83
CA TYR A 180 -12.78 3.29 -25.48
C TYR A 180 -13.90 3.00 -24.47
N LYS A 181 -15.13 3.41 -24.77
CA LYS A 181 -16.32 3.03 -24.01
C LYS A 181 -16.78 1.64 -24.43
N GLY A 182 -17.03 0.77 -23.44
CA GLY A 182 -17.52 -0.58 -23.66
C GLY A 182 -18.48 -1.02 -22.56
N TYR A 183 -19.03 -2.20 -22.72
CA TYR A 183 -19.91 -2.83 -21.75
C TYR A 183 -19.24 -4.08 -21.20
N THR A 184 -19.42 -4.34 -19.90
CA THR A 184 -18.97 -5.57 -19.25
C THR A 184 -20.05 -6.07 -18.30
N ILE A 185 -20.03 -7.37 -18.01
CA ILE A 185 -20.90 -7.95 -16.99
C ILE A 185 -20.14 -7.87 -15.67
N GLN A 186 -20.80 -7.32 -14.66
CA GLN A 186 -20.23 -7.16 -13.32
C GLN A 186 -21.30 -7.51 -12.28
N PRO A 187 -20.93 -8.23 -11.20
CA PRO A 187 -21.78 -8.42 -10.04
C PRO A 187 -22.21 -7.08 -9.46
N TYR A 188 -23.44 -6.99 -9.00
CA TYR A 188 -24.02 -5.78 -8.43
C TYR A 188 -24.56 -6.05 -7.03
N SER A 189 -24.20 -5.23 -6.07
CA SER A 189 -24.75 -5.27 -4.70
C SER A 189 -25.88 -4.26 -4.56
N PRO A 190 -27.14 -4.69 -4.40
CA PRO A 190 -28.24 -3.76 -4.12
C PRO A 190 -28.10 -3.04 -2.77
N ALA A 191 -27.46 -3.68 -1.80
CA ALA A 191 -27.22 -3.10 -0.46
C ALA A 191 -26.21 -1.96 -0.50
N ALA A 192 -25.10 -2.13 -1.24
CA ALA A 192 -24.08 -1.10 -1.43
C ALA A 192 -24.42 -0.12 -2.57
N GLY A 193 -25.42 -0.45 -3.42
CA GLY A 193 -25.85 0.37 -4.53
C GLY A 193 -24.80 0.53 -5.65
N THR A 194 -23.88 -0.45 -5.79
CA THR A 194 -22.78 -0.37 -6.75
C THR A 194 -22.38 -1.73 -7.30
N GLY A 195 -21.67 -1.74 -8.44
CA GLY A 195 -20.99 -2.92 -8.97
C GLY A 195 -19.82 -3.31 -8.09
N LEU A 196 -19.58 -4.61 -7.99
CA LEU A 196 -18.50 -5.18 -7.18
C LEU A 196 -17.37 -5.67 -8.07
N SER A 197 -16.14 -5.42 -7.65
CA SER A 197 -14.95 -6.07 -8.21
C SER A 197 -14.83 -7.52 -7.73
N SER A 198 -14.00 -8.32 -8.40
CA SER A 198 -13.77 -9.71 -8.00
C SER A 198 -13.21 -9.85 -6.57
N HIS A 199 -12.51 -8.83 -6.06
CA HIS A 199 -11.95 -8.83 -4.70
C HIS A 199 -12.97 -8.49 -3.62
N GLU A 200 -14.11 -7.92 -3.99
CA GLU A 200 -15.19 -7.52 -3.10
C GLU A 200 -16.30 -8.58 -3.01
N LEU A 201 -16.14 -9.70 -3.73
CA LEU A 201 -17.08 -10.82 -3.75
C LEU A 201 -16.77 -11.92 -2.71
N ASN A 202 -15.65 -11.86 -2.02
CA ASN A 202 -15.18 -12.85 -1.05
C ASN A 202 -15.57 -12.50 0.38
#